data_156c3b062e35c62c4be648dc9e9c7f4d
#
_entry.id   156c3b062e35c62c4be648dc9e9c7f4d
#
_cell.length_a   1.000
_cell.length_b   1.000
_cell.length_c   1.000
_cell.angle_alpha   90.00
_cell.angle_beta   90.00
_cell.angle_gamma   90.00
#
_symmetry.space_group_name_H-M   'P 1'
#
loop_
_entity.id
_entity.type
_entity.pdbx_description
1 polymer ?
#
loop_
_entity_poly.entity_id
_entity_poly.type
_entity_poly.pdbx_seq_one_letter_code
_entity_poly.pdbx_strand_id
1 'polypeptide(L)'
;MATIFAEIIEGKRPGFIIFEDDNHMAILDKYPIDTGHSLVLPKIPYEKITEMPKNEVAELFSLVPEIANAILKATGAVAFSIAQNNGKEAKQIIPHVHVHIIPRYADKATLWTKRRIPSDDELEELRQKIKNSF
;
A
#
# COMPACT_ATOMS: atom_id res chain seq x y z
N MET A 1 10.84 -19.08 -0.22
CA MET A 1 10.92 -18.33 -1.48
C MET A 1 10.56 -16.88 -1.22
N ALA A 2 11.37 -15.95 -1.71
CA ALA A 2 11.14 -14.53 -1.48
C ALA A 2 9.95 -14.04 -2.32
N THR A 3 9.06 -13.27 -1.69
CA THR A 3 7.97 -12.61 -2.41
C THR A 3 8.48 -11.34 -3.10
N ILE A 4 7.66 -10.77 -3.99
CA ILE A 4 7.95 -9.49 -4.63
C ILE A 4 8.19 -8.41 -3.55
N PHE A 5 7.38 -8.41 -2.48
CA PHE A 5 7.55 -7.43 -1.40
C PHE A 5 8.88 -7.62 -0.67
N ALA A 6 9.27 -8.86 -0.37
CA ALA A 6 10.54 -9.13 0.27
C ALA A 6 11.70 -8.63 -0.61
N GLU A 7 11.61 -8.82 -1.91
CA GLU A 7 12.64 -8.35 -2.86
C GLU A 7 12.72 -6.83 -2.89
N ILE A 8 11.59 -6.13 -2.82
CA ILE A 8 11.56 -4.67 -2.77
C ILE A 8 12.20 -4.18 -1.45
N ILE A 9 11.84 -4.81 -0.34
CA ILE A 9 12.39 -4.47 0.99
C ILE A 9 13.91 -4.63 1.00
N GLU A 10 14.43 -5.68 0.36
CA GLU A 10 15.86 -5.95 0.29
C GLU A 10 16.61 -5.14 -0.76
N GLY A 11 15.89 -4.33 -1.55
CA GLY A 11 16.49 -3.54 -2.62
C GLY A 11 16.85 -4.33 -3.86
N LYS A 12 16.37 -5.56 -3.99
CA LYS A 12 16.65 -6.43 -5.14
C LYS A 12 15.69 -6.21 -6.30
N ARG A 13 14.61 -5.47 -6.08
CA ARG A 13 13.58 -5.16 -7.06
C ARG A 13 13.12 -3.72 -6.87
N PRO A 14 12.94 -2.94 -7.92
CA PRO A 14 12.45 -1.57 -7.77
C PRO A 14 10.99 -1.55 -7.29
N GLY A 15 10.66 -0.55 -6.49
CA GLY A 15 9.31 -0.29 -6.03
C GLY A 15 9.12 1.20 -5.88
N PHE A 16 7.86 1.65 -5.97
CA PHE A 16 7.53 3.06 -5.81
C PHE A 16 7.25 3.35 -4.33
N ILE A 17 8.34 3.51 -3.57
CA ILE A 17 8.28 3.66 -2.12
C ILE A 17 7.86 5.08 -1.76
N ILE A 18 6.77 5.20 -0.99
CA ILE A 18 6.24 6.48 -0.52
C ILE A 18 6.55 6.75 0.94
N PHE A 19 6.84 5.71 1.71
CA PHE A 19 7.17 5.81 3.14
C PHE A 19 8.04 4.62 3.53
N GLU A 20 9.00 4.85 4.41
CA GLU A 20 9.82 3.76 4.94
C GLU A 20 10.36 4.15 6.31
N ASP A 21 10.27 3.23 7.27
CA ASP A 21 11.00 3.33 8.53
C ASP A 21 11.78 2.03 8.76
N ASP A 22 12.32 1.82 9.94
CA ASP A 22 13.14 0.63 10.21
C ASP A 22 12.36 -0.67 10.08
N ASN A 23 11.06 -0.64 10.35
CA ASN A 23 10.23 -1.84 10.44
C ASN A 23 9.12 -1.93 9.40
N HIS A 24 8.87 -0.87 8.64
CA HIS A 24 7.72 -0.79 7.74
C HIS A 24 8.08 -0.14 6.41
N MET A 25 7.28 -0.41 5.42
CA MET A 25 7.38 0.21 4.10
C MET A 25 5.98 0.44 3.54
N ALA A 26 5.81 1.52 2.81
CA ALA A 26 4.60 1.73 2.02
C ALA A 26 4.99 1.98 0.58
N ILE A 27 4.30 1.32 -0.34
CA ILE A 27 4.58 1.40 -1.78
C ILE A 27 3.28 1.66 -2.54
N LEU A 28 3.40 2.25 -3.72
CA LEU A 28 2.27 2.36 -4.64
C LEU A 28 1.99 1.00 -5.26
N ASP A 29 0.71 0.66 -5.39
CA ASP A 29 0.29 -0.55 -6.12
C ASP A 29 0.40 -0.25 -7.62
N LYS A 30 1.13 -1.11 -8.35
CA LYS A 30 1.29 -0.96 -9.80
C LYS A 30 0.03 -1.29 -10.58
N TYR A 31 -0.92 -1.97 -9.95
CA TYR A 31 -2.19 -2.38 -10.54
C TYR A 31 -3.33 -1.82 -9.70
N PRO A 32 -3.45 -0.49 -9.62
CA PRO A 32 -4.32 0.15 -8.64
C PRO A 32 -5.81 0.00 -8.95
N ILE A 33 -6.61 -0.02 -7.90
CA ILE A 33 -8.05 0.12 -8.02
C ILE A 33 -8.37 1.56 -8.42
N ASP A 34 -7.65 2.53 -7.84
CA ASP A 34 -7.69 3.91 -8.29
C ASP A 34 -6.36 4.60 -8.01
N THR A 35 -6.18 5.80 -8.55
CA THR A 35 -4.95 6.57 -8.42
C THR A 35 -4.56 6.77 -6.95
N GLY A 36 -3.32 6.41 -6.61
CA GLY A 36 -2.83 6.52 -5.25
C GLY A 36 -3.04 5.29 -4.39
N HIS A 37 -3.64 4.23 -4.91
CA HIS A 37 -3.78 2.95 -4.22
C HIS A 37 -2.40 2.50 -3.74
N SER A 38 -2.26 2.34 -2.43
CA SER A 38 -0.98 2.05 -1.79
C SER A 38 -1.09 0.85 -0.87
N LEU A 39 0.06 0.26 -0.58
CA LEU A 39 0.19 -0.92 0.26
C LEU A 39 1.13 -0.58 1.41
N VAL A 40 0.68 -0.80 2.65
CA VAL A 40 1.50 -0.61 3.86
C VAL A 40 1.83 -1.98 4.40
N LEU A 41 3.11 -2.26 4.60
CA LEU A 41 3.54 -3.60 4.98
C LEU A 41 4.64 -3.58 6.03
N PRO A 42 4.71 -4.62 6.88
CA PRO A 42 5.84 -4.80 7.78
C PRO A 42 7.02 -5.36 6.99
N LYS A 43 8.23 -5.03 7.40
CA LYS A 43 9.43 -5.59 6.76
C LYS A 43 9.63 -7.06 7.08
N ILE A 44 9.17 -7.51 8.26
CA ILE A 44 9.17 -8.94 8.59
C ILE A 44 8.11 -9.63 7.73
N PRO A 45 8.47 -10.71 7.02
CA PRO A 45 7.57 -11.33 6.03
C PRO A 45 6.55 -12.29 6.64
N TYR A 46 5.68 -11.80 7.51
CA TYR A 46 4.55 -12.59 7.98
C TYR A 46 3.61 -12.86 6.81
N GLU A 47 3.13 -14.09 6.68
CA GLU A 47 2.19 -14.43 5.62
C GLU A 47 0.80 -13.88 5.92
N LYS A 48 0.32 -14.08 7.15
CA LYS A 48 -1.02 -13.66 7.58
C LYS A 48 -0.95 -12.82 8.84
N ILE A 49 -1.92 -11.93 9.02
CA ILE A 49 -1.94 -11.05 10.19
C ILE A 49 -2.08 -11.82 11.52
N THR A 50 -2.66 -13.02 11.46
CA THR A 50 -2.80 -13.89 12.62
C THR A 50 -1.45 -14.39 13.16
N GLU A 51 -0.38 -14.29 12.38
CA GLU A 51 0.97 -14.68 12.77
C GLU A 51 1.72 -13.54 13.47
N MET A 52 1.21 -12.33 13.39
CA MET A 52 1.88 -11.15 13.92
C MET A 52 1.64 -10.97 15.42
N PRO A 53 2.67 -10.61 16.21
CA PRO A 53 2.46 -10.17 17.59
C PRO A 53 1.55 -8.94 17.64
N LYS A 54 0.79 -8.82 18.72
CA LYS A 54 -0.18 -7.71 18.88
C LYS A 54 0.46 -6.32 18.76
N ASN A 55 1.64 -6.15 19.34
CA ASN A 55 2.33 -4.87 19.27
C ASN A 55 2.73 -4.52 17.83
N GLU A 56 3.09 -5.51 17.03
CA GLU A 56 3.45 -5.27 15.62
C GLU A 56 2.23 -4.99 14.76
N VAL A 57 1.10 -5.63 15.05
CA VAL A 57 -0.17 -5.29 14.40
C VAL A 57 -0.54 -3.83 14.70
N ALA A 58 -0.42 -3.42 15.98
CA ALA A 58 -0.72 -2.06 16.38
C ALA A 58 0.19 -1.04 15.68
N GLU A 59 1.49 -1.32 15.60
CA GLU A 59 2.44 -0.44 14.92
C GLU A 59 2.12 -0.29 13.44
N LEU A 60 1.82 -1.41 12.77
CA LEU A 60 1.49 -1.39 11.35
C LEU A 60 0.26 -0.52 11.07
N PHE A 61 -0.83 -0.76 11.79
CA PHE A 61 -2.06 -0.02 11.57
C PHE A 61 -1.99 1.44 12.04
N SER A 62 -1.12 1.76 13.01
CA SER A 62 -0.93 3.14 13.45
C SER A 62 -0.37 4.04 12.35
N LEU A 63 0.32 3.47 11.37
CA LEU A 63 0.87 4.23 10.23
C LEU A 63 -0.18 4.58 9.19
N VAL A 64 -1.28 3.84 9.13
CA VAL A 64 -2.28 3.99 8.07
C VAL A 64 -2.88 5.40 8.01
N PRO A 65 -3.31 6.02 9.12
CA PRO A 65 -3.84 7.39 9.05
C PRO A 65 -2.85 8.42 8.51
N GLU A 66 -1.59 8.34 8.93
CA GLU A 66 -0.54 9.26 8.49
C GLU A 66 -0.29 9.13 6.99
N ILE A 67 -0.15 7.91 6.52
CA ILE A 67 0.09 7.65 5.10
C ILE A 67 -1.13 8.03 4.27
N ALA A 68 -2.34 7.69 4.75
CA ALA A 68 -3.58 8.06 4.07
C ALA A 68 -3.71 9.57 3.92
N ASN A 69 -3.38 10.34 4.96
CA ASN A 69 -3.42 11.81 4.90
C ASN A 69 -2.49 12.35 3.81
N ALA A 70 -1.29 11.81 3.70
CA ALA A 70 -0.35 12.23 2.66
C ALA A 70 -0.89 11.90 1.26
N ILE A 71 -1.49 10.73 1.09
CA ILE A 71 -2.09 10.31 -0.18
C ILE A 71 -3.25 11.25 -0.56
N LEU A 72 -4.14 11.54 0.38
CA LEU A 72 -5.28 12.43 0.12
C LEU A 72 -4.82 13.83 -0.30
N LYS A 73 -3.80 14.37 0.37
CA LYS A 73 -3.23 15.66 0.01
C LYS A 73 -2.65 15.66 -1.40
N ALA A 74 -1.91 14.62 -1.74
CA ALA A 74 -1.23 14.55 -3.03
C ALA A 74 -2.18 14.32 -4.21
N THR A 75 -3.31 13.64 -3.98
CA THR A 75 -4.20 13.18 -5.05
C THR A 75 -5.49 13.99 -5.18
N GLY A 76 -5.88 14.70 -4.14
CA GLY A 76 -7.19 15.35 -4.11
C GLY A 76 -8.35 14.39 -3.86
N ALA A 77 -8.08 13.14 -3.51
CA ALA A 77 -9.12 12.19 -3.13
C ALA A 77 -9.89 12.71 -1.92
N VAL A 78 -11.18 12.40 -1.86
CA VAL A 78 -12.08 12.90 -0.81
C VAL A 78 -12.35 11.88 0.28
N ALA A 79 -11.99 10.62 0.07
CA ALA A 79 -12.23 9.52 1.00
C ALA A 79 -11.24 8.39 0.68
N PHE A 80 -11.23 7.36 1.52
CA PHE A 80 -10.41 6.18 1.24
C PHE A 80 -10.99 4.95 1.92
N SER A 81 -10.69 3.79 1.36
CA SER A 81 -11.04 2.49 1.94
C SER A 81 -9.76 1.79 2.40
N ILE A 82 -9.89 0.98 3.44
CA ILE A 82 -8.82 0.13 3.95
C ILE A 82 -9.25 -1.32 3.77
N ALA A 83 -8.34 -2.16 3.26
CA ALA A 83 -8.59 -3.58 3.13
C ALA A 83 -7.32 -4.36 3.46
N GLN A 84 -7.48 -5.51 4.10
CA GLN A 84 -6.39 -6.41 4.42
C GLN A 84 -6.90 -7.84 4.27
N ASN A 85 -6.23 -8.64 3.45
CA ASN A 85 -6.67 -9.98 3.09
C ASN A 85 -5.69 -11.03 3.59
N ASN A 86 -6.20 -12.13 4.10
CA ASN A 86 -5.40 -13.21 4.67
C ASN A 86 -5.82 -14.55 4.06
N GLY A 87 -4.96 -15.10 3.24
CA GLY A 87 -5.17 -16.37 2.59
C GLY A 87 -5.70 -16.23 1.16
N LYS A 88 -5.46 -17.25 0.40
CA LYS A 88 -5.79 -17.31 -1.04
C LYS A 88 -7.30 -17.11 -1.29
N GLU A 89 -8.14 -17.72 -0.46
CA GLU A 89 -9.60 -17.63 -0.60
C GLU A 89 -10.13 -16.22 -0.33
N ALA A 90 -9.36 -15.41 0.39
CA ALA A 90 -9.67 -14.00 0.62
C ALA A 90 -8.98 -13.07 -0.39
N LYS A 91 -8.43 -13.63 -1.48
CA LYS A 91 -7.74 -12.87 -2.52
C LYS A 91 -6.41 -12.24 -2.08
N GLN A 92 -5.74 -12.85 -1.11
CA GLN A 92 -4.36 -12.49 -0.81
C GLN A 92 -3.46 -13.11 -1.89
N ILE A 93 -3.04 -12.29 -2.84
CA ILE A 93 -2.25 -12.76 -3.98
C ILE A 93 -0.78 -12.94 -3.58
N ILE A 94 -0.23 -12.00 -2.80
CA ILE A 94 1.14 -12.06 -2.33
C ILE A 94 1.14 -12.45 -0.85
N PRO A 95 1.80 -13.57 -0.47
CA PRO A 95 1.77 -14.09 0.90
C PRO A 95 2.73 -13.33 1.84
N HIS A 96 2.49 -12.06 2.01
CA HIS A 96 3.19 -11.15 2.90
C HIS A 96 2.15 -10.11 3.32
N VAL A 97 1.94 -9.96 4.62
CA VAL A 97 0.92 -9.04 5.15
C VAL A 97 1.07 -7.65 4.52
N HIS A 98 -0.03 -7.12 4.01
CA HIS A 98 -0.07 -5.75 3.51
C HIS A 98 -1.48 -5.18 3.65
N VAL A 99 -1.54 -3.90 4.00
CA VAL A 99 -2.79 -3.17 4.18
C VAL A 99 -2.98 -2.27 2.97
N HIS A 100 -4.09 -2.45 2.27
CA HIS A 100 -4.45 -1.59 1.13
C HIS A 100 -5.02 -0.28 1.64
N ILE A 101 -4.55 0.84 1.08
CA ILE A 101 -5.19 2.15 1.20
C ILE A 101 -5.66 2.51 -0.19
N ILE A 102 -6.98 2.59 -0.38
CA ILE A 102 -7.57 2.83 -1.68
C ILE A 102 -8.25 4.20 -1.68
N PRO A 103 -7.66 5.20 -2.33
CA PRO A 103 -8.29 6.53 -2.42
C PRO A 103 -9.62 6.46 -3.17
N ARG A 104 -10.58 7.28 -2.76
CA ARG A 104 -11.89 7.38 -3.41
C ARG A 104 -12.12 8.82 -3.82
N TYR A 105 -12.62 9.01 -5.03
CA TYR A 105 -12.74 10.31 -5.66
C TYR A 105 -14.20 10.71 -5.80
N ALA A 106 -14.46 12.02 -5.73
CA ALA A 106 -15.80 12.54 -5.97
C ALA A 106 -16.28 12.14 -7.36
N ASP A 107 -17.55 11.82 -7.48
CA ASP A 107 -18.21 11.49 -8.75
C ASP A 107 -17.70 10.23 -9.46
N LYS A 108 -16.99 9.37 -8.72
CA LYS A 108 -16.57 8.06 -9.21
C LYS A 108 -17.22 6.94 -8.44
N ALA A 109 -17.53 5.84 -9.14
CA ALA A 109 -18.07 4.63 -8.52
C ALA A 109 -17.03 4.02 -7.56
N THR A 110 -17.52 3.47 -6.45
CA THR A 110 -16.67 2.74 -5.50
C THR A 110 -16.49 1.32 -5.99
N LEU A 111 -15.36 1.06 -6.63
CA LEU A 111 -15.03 -0.26 -7.16
C LEU A 111 -14.02 -0.96 -6.26
N TRP A 112 -13.96 -2.28 -6.40
CA TRP A 112 -12.98 -3.13 -5.72
C TRP A 112 -12.12 -3.90 -6.73
N THR A 113 -12.21 -3.53 -8.02
CA THR A 113 -11.43 -4.10 -9.11
C THR A 113 -10.55 -3.04 -9.73
N LYS A 114 -9.45 -3.47 -10.34
CA LYS A 114 -8.46 -2.60 -10.98
C LYS A 114 -9.09 -1.82 -12.14
N ARG A 115 -8.70 -0.56 -12.32
CA ARG A 115 -9.19 0.29 -13.40
C ARG A 115 -8.29 0.26 -14.62
N ARG A 116 -7.05 0.74 -14.48
CA ARG A 116 -6.06 0.75 -15.55
C ARG A 116 -4.67 0.62 -14.96
N ILE A 117 -3.72 0.24 -15.80
CA ILE A 117 -2.32 0.15 -15.39
C ILE A 117 -1.65 1.48 -15.72
N PRO A 118 -1.21 2.26 -14.70
CA PRO A 118 -0.48 3.51 -14.96
C PRO A 118 0.93 3.22 -15.47
N SER A 119 1.52 4.20 -16.15
CA SER A 119 2.92 4.10 -16.56
C SER A 119 3.85 4.28 -15.37
N ASP A 120 5.09 3.85 -15.51
CA ASP A 120 6.10 4.06 -14.48
C ASP A 120 6.34 5.55 -14.22
N ASP A 121 6.27 6.38 -15.26
CA ASP A 121 6.43 7.83 -15.13
C ASP A 121 5.30 8.44 -14.30
N GLU A 122 4.06 8.00 -14.52
CA GLU A 122 2.91 8.43 -13.72
C GLU A 122 3.07 8.05 -12.25
N LEU A 123 3.52 6.81 -12.00
CA LEU A 123 3.73 6.32 -10.64
C LEU A 123 4.86 7.07 -9.94
N GLU A 124 5.96 7.37 -10.65
CA GLU A 124 7.08 8.10 -10.08
C GLU A 124 6.70 9.54 -9.74
N GLU A 125 5.94 10.21 -10.61
CA GLU A 125 5.43 11.56 -10.34
C GLU A 125 4.53 11.56 -9.11
N LEU A 126 3.62 10.59 -9.02
CA LEU A 126 2.72 10.45 -7.89
C LEU A 126 3.48 10.14 -6.60
N ARG A 127 4.49 9.27 -6.67
CA ARG A 127 5.33 8.93 -5.52
C ARG A 127 5.96 10.19 -4.92
N GLN A 128 6.51 11.06 -5.77
CA GLN A 128 7.14 12.29 -5.31
C GLN A 128 6.13 13.23 -4.67
N LYS A 129 4.94 13.37 -5.26
CA LYS A 129 3.88 14.20 -4.69
C LYS A 129 3.47 13.70 -3.30
N ILE A 130 3.31 12.40 -3.13
CA ILE A 130 2.93 11.81 -1.85
C ILE A 130 4.04 12.04 -0.82
N LYS A 131 5.28 11.79 -1.18
CA LYS A 131 6.42 12.01 -0.27
C LYS A 131 6.51 13.46 0.20
N ASN A 132 6.19 14.40 -0.68
CA ASN A 132 6.21 15.84 -0.35
C ASN A 132 4.97 16.28 0.45
N SER A 133 4.01 15.40 0.65
CA SER A 133 2.75 15.69 1.35
C SER A 133 2.73 15.21 2.81
N PHE A 134 3.79 14.54 3.24
CA PHE A 134 3.93 14.14 4.65
C PHE A 134 4.20 15.31 5.58
#